data_2dd3ff5b8a6b4c29d56cabf330ac206a
#
_entry.id   2dd3ff5b8a6b4c29d56cabf330ac206a
#
_cell.length_a   1.000
_cell.length_b   1.000
_cell.length_c   1.000
_cell.angle_alpha   90.00
_cell.angle_beta   90.00
_cell.angle_gamma   90.00
#
_symmetry.space_group_name_H-M   'P 1'
#
loop_
_entity.id
_entity.type
_entity.pdbx_description
1 polymer ?
#
loop_
_entity_poly.entity_id
_entity_poly.type
_entity_poly.pdbx_seq_one_letter_code
_entity_poly.pdbx_strand_id
1 'polypeptide(L)'
;SDLLYDSGKYQLAKPRKLSFREIRDIAQNEFDKLFPYACDFLTGVKDYFILKEKYNLSAFMLHQSCEKLYNTILMVFTNYRPKSHRLQDLGGMVKRFSMELVTVFPQNTDDEKECFDLLCRAYIEARYNKDYKITREQLEYLISRLEILKEMTERLCKEKIAEYNAMAENG
;
A
#
# COMPACT_ATOMS: atom_id res chain seq x y z
N SER A 1 -7.35 23.86 21.20
CA SER A 1 -6.66 24.51 22.31
C SER A 1 -5.39 25.24 21.87
N ASP A 2 -4.72 24.75 20.81
CA ASP A 2 -3.49 25.37 20.30
C ASP A 2 -3.75 26.74 19.69
N LEU A 3 -4.96 27.01 19.22
CA LEU A 3 -5.37 28.31 18.69
C LEU A 3 -5.43 29.41 19.75
N LEU A 4 -5.49 29.05 21.04
CA LEU A 4 -5.51 29.99 22.14
C LEU A 4 -4.10 30.46 22.52
N TYR A 5 -3.07 29.92 21.92
CA TYR A 5 -1.69 30.23 22.25
C TYR A 5 -0.96 31.03 21.18
N ASP A 6 -1.68 31.70 20.30
CA ASP A 6 -1.06 32.59 19.36
C ASP A 6 -0.62 33.87 20.08
N SER A 7 0.60 33.88 20.54
CA SER A 7 1.22 35.04 21.19
C SER A 7 1.65 36.12 20.19
N GLY A 8 1.26 35.99 18.93
CA GLY A 8 1.69 36.91 17.88
C GLY A 8 3.13 36.71 17.41
N LYS A 9 3.85 35.74 18.00
CA LYS A 9 5.23 35.44 17.60
C LYS A 9 5.32 34.48 16.43
N TYR A 10 4.28 33.72 16.16
CA TYR A 10 4.23 32.73 15.06
C TYR A 10 2.94 32.95 14.31
N GLN A 11 3.03 33.38 13.07
CA GLN A 11 1.88 33.34 12.18
C GLN A 11 1.74 31.91 11.68
N LEU A 12 0.60 31.29 12.00
CA LEU A 12 0.23 30.03 11.38
C LEU A 12 0.07 30.27 9.88
N ALA A 13 0.83 29.55 9.07
CA ALA A 13 0.71 29.63 7.62
C ALA A 13 -0.73 29.30 7.24
N LYS A 14 -1.39 30.19 6.50
CA LYS A 14 -2.72 29.91 5.96
C LYS A 14 -2.61 28.71 5.02
N PRO A 15 -3.54 27.71 5.14
CA PRO A 15 -3.56 26.64 4.16
C PRO A 15 -3.70 27.24 2.76
N ARG A 16 -2.77 26.93 1.88
CA ARG A 16 -2.87 27.36 0.48
C ARG A 16 -3.25 26.18 -0.39
N LYS A 17 -3.99 26.47 -1.42
CA LYS A 17 -4.33 25.48 -2.43
C LYS A 17 -3.09 25.15 -3.26
N LEU A 18 -2.77 23.87 -3.37
CA LEU A 18 -1.67 23.40 -4.20
C LEU A 18 -2.02 23.53 -5.68
N SER A 19 -1.04 23.94 -6.49
CA SER A 19 -1.19 23.91 -7.95
C SER A 19 -1.15 22.46 -8.44
N PHE A 20 -1.66 22.22 -9.65
CA PHE A 20 -1.58 20.89 -10.26
C PHE A 20 -0.14 20.43 -10.48
N ARG A 21 0.78 21.37 -10.73
CA ARG A 21 2.21 21.06 -10.85
C ARG A 21 2.78 20.55 -9.53
N GLU A 22 2.43 21.20 -8.42
CA GLU A 22 2.83 20.76 -7.09
C GLU A 22 2.22 19.41 -6.72
N ILE A 23 0.94 19.20 -7.02
CA ILE A 23 0.27 17.94 -6.80
C ILE A 23 0.94 16.81 -7.59
N ARG A 24 1.26 17.07 -8.87
CA ARG A 24 1.98 16.12 -9.72
C ARG A 24 3.34 15.76 -9.12
N ASP A 25 4.10 16.75 -8.70
CA ASP A 25 5.46 16.55 -8.17
C ASP A 25 5.42 15.76 -6.85
N ILE A 26 4.48 16.08 -5.97
CA ILE A 26 4.29 15.34 -4.72
C ILE A 26 3.91 13.88 -5.02
N ALA A 27 2.95 13.66 -5.92
CA ALA A 27 2.52 12.33 -6.30
C ALA A 27 3.66 11.50 -6.90
N GLN A 28 4.44 12.10 -7.80
CA GLN A 28 5.59 11.42 -8.41
C GLN A 28 6.64 11.06 -7.36
N ASN A 29 6.96 11.97 -6.46
CA ASN A 29 7.95 11.72 -5.41
C ASN A 29 7.50 10.59 -4.47
N GLU A 30 6.23 10.57 -4.09
CA GLU A 30 5.69 9.50 -3.24
C GLU A 30 5.70 8.16 -3.97
N PHE A 31 5.33 8.14 -5.24
CA PHE A 31 5.40 6.92 -6.05
C PHE A 31 6.84 6.40 -6.13
N ASP A 32 7.79 7.27 -6.44
CA ASP A 32 9.20 6.89 -6.61
C ASP A 32 9.82 6.35 -5.32
N LYS A 33 9.29 6.76 -4.17
CA LYS A 33 9.74 6.30 -2.86
C LYS A 33 9.07 5.00 -2.43
N LEU A 34 7.74 4.95 -2.50
CA LEU A 34 6.95 3.86 -1.92
C LEU A 34 6.86 2.62 -2.82
N PHE A 35 6.72 2.81 -4.12
CA PHE A 35 6.51 1.69 -5.04
C PHE A 35 7.73 0.77 -5.11
N PRO A 36 8.96 1.26 -5.33
CA PRO A 36 10.13 0.37 -5.32
C PRO A 36 10.32 -0.33 -3.98
N TYR A 37 10.04 0.35 -2.88
CA TYR A 37 10.14 -0.23 -1.55
C TYR A 37 9.17 -1.40 -1.38
N ALA A 38 7.92 -1.24 -1.83
CA ALA A 38 6.94 -2.32 -1.82
C ALA A 38 7.40 -3.51 -2.67
N CYS A 39 7.97 -3.23 -3.84
CA CYS A 39 8.48 -4.26 -4.75
C CYS A 39 9.66 -5.03 -4.14
N ASP A 40 10.52 -4.35 -3.39
CA ASP A 40 11.67 -4.99 -2.75
C ASP A 40 11.24 -6.07 -1.75
N PHE A 41 10.18 -5.83 -0.97
CA PHE A 41 9.64 -6.86 -0.08
C PHE A 41 9.18 -8.09 -0.86
N LEU A 42 8.45 -7.88 -1.94
CA LEU A 42 7.92 -8.98 -2.75
C LEU A 42 9.07 -9.76 -3.41
N THR A 43 10.03 -9.07 -3.99
CA THR A 43 11.21 -9.69 -4.61
C THR A 43 12.02 -10.48 -3.57
N GLY A 44 12.22 -9.93 -2.38
CA GLY A 44 12.94 -10.61 -1.30
C GLY A 44 12.29 -11.93 -0.91
N VAL A 45 10.95 -11.96 -0.85
CA VAL A 45 10.24 -13.21 -0.57
C VAL A 45 10.43 -14.21 -1.70
N LYS A 46 10.23 -13.81 -2.95
CA LYS A 46 10.31 -14.69 -4.12
C LYS A 46 11.70 -15.25 -4.33
N ASP A 47 12.72 -14.41 -4.21
CA ASP A 47 14.08 -14.74 -4.63
C ASP A 47 14.93 -15.27 -3.48
N TYR A 48 14.49 -15.16 -2.24
CA TYR A 48 15.29 -15.57 -1.11
C TYR A 48 14.49 -16.26 -0.01
N PHE A 49 13.56 -15.57 0.65
CA PHE A 49 13.00 -16.05 1.91
C PHE A 49 12.15 -17.31 1.77
N ILE A 50 11.35 -17.43 0.70
CA ILE A 50 10.55 -18.63 0.46
C ILE A 50 11.45 -19.83 0.12
N LEU A 51 12.55 -19.59 -0.60
CA LEU A 51 13.50 -20.62 -0.96
C LEU A 51 14.27 -21.15 0.25
N LYS A 52 14.45 -20.30 1.27
CA LYS A 52 15.05 -20.67 2.54
C LYS A 52 14.04 -21.20 3.56
N GLU A 53 12.81 -21.43 3.13
CA GLU A 53 11.73 -21.94 3.98
C GLU A 53 11.44 -21.04 5.19
N LYS A 54 11.70 -19.73 5.07
CA LYS A 54 11.38 -18.73 6.09
C LYS A 54 9.94 -18.26 5.91
N TYR A 55 8.98 -19.16 6.16
CA TYR A 55 7.58 -18.94 5.79
C TYR A 55 6.91 -17.83 6.59
N ASN A 56 7.10 -17.80 7.91
CA ASN A 56 6.49 -16.76 8.72
C ASN A 56 7.06 -15.37 8.39
N LEU A 57 8.39 -15.28 8.20
CA LEU A 57 9.02 -14.05 7.77
C LEU A 57 8.53 -13.64 6.38
N SER A 58 8.37 -14.60 5.47
CA SER A 58 7.81 -14.35 4.13
C SER A 58 6.41 -13.75 4.24
N ALA A 59 5.54 -14.30 5.09
CA ALA A 59 4.19 -13.78 5.29
C ALA A 59 4.21 -12.33 5.80
N PHE A 60 5.08 -12.03 6.76
CA PHE A 60 5.25 -10.66 7.27
C PHE A 60 5.68 -9.71 6.14
N MET A 61 6.66 -10.14 5.34
CA MET A 61 7.16 -9.30 4.24
C MET A 61 6.13 -9.10 3.14
N LEU A 62 5.30 -10.11 2.86
CA LEU A 62 4.18 -9.97 1.92
C LEU A 62 3.15 -8.97 2.46
N HIS A 63 2.87 -9.00 3.77
CA HIS A 63 2.01 -8.00 4.39
C HIS A 63 2.59 -6.60 4.17
N GLN A 64 3.88 -6.41 4.41
CA GLN A 64 4.55 -5.13 4.22
C GLN A 64 4.47 -4.66 2.77
N SER A 65 4.67 -5.58 1.81
CA SER A 65 4.54 -5.26 0.39
C SER A 65 3.12 -4.77 0.08
N CYS A 66 2.11 -5.50 0.53
CA CYS A 66 0.70 -5.15 0.31
C CYS A 66 0.36 -3.78 0.92
N GLU A 67 0.76 -3.56 2.16
CA GLU A 67 0.56 -2.29 2.85
C GLU A 67 1.18 -1.13 2.08
N LYS A 68 2.41 -1.28 1.63
CA LYS A 68 3.11 -0.23 0.87
C LYS A 68 2.49 0.02 -0.50
N LEU A 69 1.99 -1.02 -1.16
CA LEU A 69 1.28 -0.87 -2.44
C LEU A 69 -0.01 -0.07 -2.23
N TYR A 70 -0.81 -0.40 -1.23
CA TYR A 70 -2.01 0.37 -0.92
C TYR A 70 -1.67 1.82 -0.54
N ASN A 71 -0.65 2.02 0.28
CA ASN A 71 -0.20 3.37 0.65
C ASN A 71 0.30 4.17 -0.56
N THR A 72 0.93 3.52 -1.53
CA THR A 72 1.34 4.17 -2.78
C THR A 72 0.13 4.76 -3.50
N ILE A 73 -0.94 3.97 -3.65
CA ILE A 73 -2.18 4.42 -4.29
C ILE A 73 -2.76 5.60 -3.51
N LEU A 74 -2.87 5.48 -2.18
CA LEU A 74 -3.45 6.53 -1.34
C LEU A 74 -2.64 7.82 -1.42
N MET A 75 -1.32 7.75 -1.37
CA MET A 75 -0.47 8.93 -1.44
C MET A 75 -0.55 9.60 -2.82
N VAL A 76 -0.56 8.82 -3.89
CA VAL A 76 -0.67 9.38 -5.25
C VAL A 76 -2.04 10.02 -5.48
N PHE A 77 -3.12 9.38 -5.02
CA PHE A 77 -4.48 9.84 -5.30
C PHE A 77 -4.97 10.91 -4.32
N THR A 78 -4.51 10.92 -3.07
CA THR A 78 -5.05 11.79 -2.02
C THR A 78 -4.01 12.58 -1.25
N ASN A 79 -2.73 12.26 -1.40
CA ASN A 79 -1.64 12.80 -0.57
C ASN A 79 -1.87 12.56 0.94
N TYR A 80 -2.62 11.52 1.29
CA TYR A 80 -2.92 11.16 2.67
C TYR A 80 -2.54 9.71 2.94
N ARG A 81 -1.70 9.51 3.97
CA ARG A 81 -1.29 8.19 4.43
C ARG A 81 -1.98 7.87 5.75
N PRO A 82 -2.92 6.91 5.77
CA PRO A 82 -3.57 6.52 7.02
C PRO A 82 -2.59 5.89 7.99
N LYS A 83 -2.89 5.97 9.27
CA LYS A 83 -2.07 5.37 10.32
C LYS A 83 -2.30 3.87 10.45
N SER A 84 -3.37 3.35 9.87
CA SER A 84 -3.72 1.93 9.96
C SER A 84 -2.70 1.05 9.22
N HIS A 85 -2.37 -0.09 9.81
CA HIS A 85 -1.61 -1.16 9.18
C HIS A 85 -2.50 -2.33 8.77
N ARG A 86 -3.81 -2.21 8.95
CA ARG A 86 -4.77 -3.28 8.62
C ARG A 86 -5.08 -3.25 7.14
N LEU A 87 -4.79 -4.36 6.47
CA LEU A 87 -5.02 -4.46 5.02
C LEU A 87 -6.48 -4.32 4.64
N GLN A 88 -7.40 -4.76 5.52
CA GLN A 88 -8.84 -4.61 5.31
C GLN A 88 -9.23 -3.12 5.24
N ASP A 89 -8.66 -2.31 6.12
CA ASP A 89 -8.92 -0.87 6.16
C ASP A 89 -8.35 -0.20 4.90
N LEU A 90 -7.10 -0.49 4.58
CA LEU A 90 -6.42 0.11 3.43
C LEU A 90 -7.07 -0.32 2.11
N GLY A 91 -7.39 -1.60 1.97
CA GLY A 91 -8.12 -2.12 0.81
C GLY A 91 -9.49 -1.46 0.66
N GLY A 92 -10.19 -1.23 1.76
CA GLY A 92 -11.46 -0.51 1.76
C GLY A 92 -11.33 0.93 1.28
N MET A 93 -10.21 1.59 1.58
CA MET A 93 -9.96 2.95 1.13
C MET A 93 -9.62 3.04 -0.35
N VAL A 94 -8.76 2.15 -0.85
CA VAL A 94 -8.30 2.23 -2.26
C VAL A 94 -9.35 1.81 -3.27
N LYS A 95 -10.30 0.96 -2.90
CA LYS A 95 -11.32 0.46 -3.83
C LYS A 95 -12.17 1.57 -4.44
N ARG A 96 -12.29 2.72 -3.77
CA ARG A 96 -13.04 3.86 -4.30
C ARG A 96 -12.36 4.52 -5.50
N PHE A 97 -11.09 4.27 -5.72
CA PHE A 97 -10.36 4.80 -6.87
C PHE A 97 -10.39 3.86 -8.07
N SER A 98 -10.56 2.57 -7.81
CA SER A 98 -10.77 1.57 -8.86
C SER A 98 -11.38 0.32 -8.25
N MET A 99 -12.56 -0.06 -8.74
CA MET A 99 -13.23 -1.29 -8.29
C MET A 99 -12.46 -2.55 -8.69
N GLU A 100 -11.57 -2.44 -9.68
CA GLU A 100 -10.67 -3.52 -10.08
C GLU A 100 -9.83 -4.03 -8.91
N LEU A 101 -9.47 -3.16 -7.98
CA LEU A 101 -8.68 -3.51 -6.80
C LEU A 101 -9.37 -4.53 -5.88
N VAL A 102 -10.71 -4.60 -5.91
CA VAL A 102 -11.48 -5.58 -5.13
C VAL A 102 -11.17 -7.01 -5.58
N THR A 103 -10.81 -7.21 -6.85
CA THR A 103 -10.55 -8.54 -7.41
C THR A 103 -9.21 -9.14 -7.02
N VAL A 104 -8.33 -8.36 -6.37
CA VAL A 104 -6.98 -8.83 -6.02
C VAL A 104 -7.05 -9.99 -5.03
N PHE A 105 -7.91 -9.89 -4.02
CA PHE A 105 -8.08 -10.93 -3.02
C PHE A 105 -9.51 -11.44 -3.04
N PRO A 106 -9.86 -12.33 -3.98
CA PRO A 106 -11.19 -12.91 -4.01
C PRO A 106 -11.42 -13.76 -2.76
N GLN A 107 -12.67 -13.80 -2.30
CA GLN A 107 -13.06 -14.53 -1.10
C GLN A 107 -14.26 -15.45 -1.40
N ASN A 108 -14.14 -16.19 -2.49
CA ASN A 108 -15.20 -17.09 -2.96
C ASN A 108 -15.10 -18.49 -2.35
N THR A 109 -13.89 -18.89 -1.95
CA THR A 109 -13.65 -20.22 -1.34
C THR A 109 -13.08 -20.05 0.07
N ASP A 110 -13.18 -21.10 0.87
CA ASP A 110 -12.61 -21.09 2.23
C ASP A 110 -11.10 -20.94 2.18
N ASP A 111 -10.42 -21.56 1.21
CA ASP A 111 -8.98 -21.45 1.04
C ASP A 111 -8.55 -20.00 0.73
N GLU A 112 -9.29 -19.31 -0.15
CA GLU A 112 -9.02 -17.90 -0.48
C GLU A 112 -9.19 -17.02 0.76
N LYS A 113 -10.26 -17.24 1.53
CA LYS A 113 -10.51 -16.49 2.76
C LYS A 113 -9.41 -16.73 3.78
N GLU A 114 -8.99 -18.00 3.94
CA GLU A 114 -7.92 -18.35 4.88
C GLU A 114 -6.58 -17.71 4.49
N CYS A 115 -6.22 -17.75 3.22
CA CYS A 115 -4.97 -17.13 2.74
C CYS A 115 -4.96 -15.62 3.00
N PHE A 116 -6.05 -14.93 2.71
CA PHE A 116 -6.13 -13.50 2.98
C PHE A 116 -6.11 -13.21 4.47
N ASP A 117 -6.78 -14.00 5.28
CA ASP A 117 -6.74 -13.87 6.73
C ASP A 117 -5.33 -14.04 7.28
N LEU A 118 -4.59 -15.05 6.80
CA LEU A 118 -3.20 -15.26 7.19
C LEU A 118 -2.32 -14.06 6.80
N LEU A 119 -2.53 -13.48 5.64
CA LEU A 119 -1.81 -12.27 5.22
C LEU A 119 -2.13 -11.09 6.16
N CYS A 120 -3.41 -10.87 6.46
CA CYS A 120 -3.82 -9.78 7.35
C CYS A 120 -3.24 -9.92 8.76
N ARG A 121 -3.21 -11.14 9.30
CA ARG A 121 -2.68 -11.40 10.64
C ARG A 121 -1.15 -11.40 10.70
N ALA A 122 -0.48 -11.48 9.56
CA ALA A 122 0.96 -11.63 9.50
C ALA A 122 1.72 -10.45 10.13
N TYR A 123 1.14 -9.25 10.12
CA TYR A 123 1.80 -8.06 10.66
C TYR A 123 2.24 -8.25 12.12
N ILE A 124 1.38 -8.85 12.92
CA ILE A 124 1.67 -9.12 14.33
C ILE A 124 2.02 -10.60 14.56
N GLU A 125 1.14 -11.50 14.10
CA GLU A 125 1.20 -12.91 14.50
C GLU A 125 2.35 -13.68 13.88
N ALA A 126 2.76 -13.35 12.66
CA ALA A 126 3.89 -14.03 12.02
C ALA A 126 5.21 -13.81 12.76
N ARG A 127 5.32 -12.72 13.53
CA ARG A 127 6.51 -12.40 14.31
C ARG A 127 6.44 -12.88 15.76
N TYR A 128 5.24 -12.85 16.37
CA TYR A 128 5.11 -12.98 17.83
C TYR A 128 4.26 -14.17 18.27
N ASN A 129 3.44 -14.74 17.42
CA ASN A 129 2.59 -15.88 17.76
C ASN A 129 3.23 -17.17 17.26
N LYS A 130 3.73 -17.99 18.18
CA LYS A 130 4.38 -19.26 17.84
C LYS A 130 3.46 -20.27 17.16
N ASP A 131 2.15 -20.07 17.28
CA ASP A 131 1.14 -20.96 16.66
C ASP A 131 0.75 -20.49 15.25
N TYR A 132 1.26 -19.33 14.79
CA TYR A 132 1.05 -18.88 13.42
C TYR A 132 1.78 -19.80 12.45
N LYS A 133 1.05 -20.35 11.51
CA LYS A 133 1.59 -21.25 10.48
C LYS A 133 1.02 -20.91 9.13
N ILE A 134 1.88 -20.86 8.14
CA ILE A 134 1.52 -20.65 6.75
C ILE A 134 2.35 -21.61 5.89
N THR A 135 1.72 -22.20 4.88
CA THR A 135 2.37 -23.16 4.01
C THR A 135 3.01 -22.48 2.81
N ARG A 136 3.92 -23.19 2.13
CA ARG A 136 4.51 -22.71 0.87
C ARG A 136 3.42 -22.43 -0.16
N GLU A 137 2.45 -23.32 -0.28
CA GLU A 137 1.36 -23.18 -1.26
C GLU A 137 0.52 -21.93 -1.00
N GLN A 138 0.23 -21.65 0.27
CA GLN A 138 -0.48 -20.43 0.65
C GLN A 138 0.34 -19.18 0.33
N LEU A 139 1.65 -19.22 0.59
CA LEU A 139 2.55 -18.11 0.24
C LEU A 139 2.63 -17.90 -1.26
N GLU A 140 2.73 -18.97 -2.04
CA GLU A 140 2.78 -18.89 -3.51
C GLU A 140 1.50 -18.27 -4.06
N TYR A 141 0.35 -18.66 -3.51
CA TYR A 141 -0.92 -18.03 -3.87
C TYR A 141 -0.89 -16.52 -3.57
N LEU A 142 -0.47 -16.15 -2.37
CA LEU A 142 -0.40 -14.73 -1.97
C LEU A 142 0.60 -13.94 -2.83
N ILE A 143 1.73 -14.53 -3.17
CA ILE A 143 2.70 -13.92 -4.08
C ILE A 143 2.03 -13.60 -5.42
N SER A 144 1.28 -14.55 -5.99
CA SER A 144 0.58 -14.32 -7.26
C SER A 144 -0.42 -13.17 -7.16
N ARG A 145 -1.12 -13.04 -6.03
CA ARG A 145 -2.07 -11.94 -5.82
C ARG A 145 -1.35 -10.60 -5.65
N LEU A 146 -0.22 -10.59 -4.96
CA LEU A 146 0.58 -9.37 -4.79
C LEU A 146 1.23 -8.92 -6.11
N GLU A 147 1.59 -9.86 -7.00
CA GLU A 147 2.06 -9.51 -8.34
C GLU A 147 0.96 -8.78 -9.12
N ILE A 148 -0.28 -9.24 -9.02
CA ILE A 148 -1.42 -8.58 -9.65
C ILE A 148 -1.61 -7.18 -9.05
N LEU A 149 -1.58 -7.05 -7.72
CA LEU A 149 -1.71 -5.76 -7.05
C LEU A 149 -0.58 -4.80 -7.46
N LYS A 150 0.63 -5.31 -7.55
CA LYS A 150 1.79 -4.52 -8.01
C LYS A 150 1.55 -3.93 -9.40
N GLU A 151 1.12 -4.75 -10.36
CA GLU A 151 0.84 -4.30 -11.72
C GLU A 151 -0.28 -3.26 -11.75
N MET A 152 -1.37 -3.50 -11.02
CA MET A 152 -2.47 -2.55 -10.91
C MET A 152 -2.03 -1.24 -10.28
N THR A 153 -1.24 -1.30 -9.21
CA THR A 153 -0.74 -0.11 -8.52
C THR A 153 0.11 0.75 -9.46
N GLU A 154 1.03 0.12 -10.18
CA GLU A 154 1.88 0.84 -11.13
C GLU A 154 1.05 1.53 -12.20
N ARG A 155 0.13 0.80 -12.82
CA ARG A 155 -0.72 1.34 -13.88
C ARG A 155 -1.59 2.49 -13.38
N LEU A 156 -2.32 2.27 -12.27
CA LEU A 156 -3.23 3.28 -11.73
C LEU A 156 -2.49 4.55 -11.32
N CYS A 157 -1.35 4.40 -10.67
CA CYS A 157 -0.57 5.57 -10.21
C CYS A 157 0.05 6.33 -11.38
N LYS A 158 0.58 5.64 -12.38
CA LYS A 158 1.13 6.29 -13.58
C LYS A 158 0.06 7.03 -14.37
N GLU A 159 -1.12 6.44 -14.51
CA GLU A 159 -2.27 7.08 -15.16
C GLU A 159 -2.69 8.33 -14.39
N LYS A 160 -2.75 8.25 -13.06
CA LYS A 160 -3.13 9.41 -12.23
C LYS A 160 -2.12 10.54 -12.30
N ILE A 161 -0.84 10.23 -12.24
CA ILE A 161 0.23 11.22 -12.38
C ILE A 161 0.17 11.88 -13.76
N ALA A 162 -0.12 11.11 -14.82
CA ALA A 162 -0.31 11.66 -16.17
C ALA A 162 -1.49 12.61 -16.21
N GLU A 163 -2.60 12.33 -15.51
CA GLU A 163 -3.73 13.26 -15.39
C GLU A 163 -3.29 14.57 -14.74
N TYR A 164 -2.56 14.50 -13.62
CA TYR A 164 -2.06 15.70 -12.94
C TYR A 164 -1.14 16.51 -13.86
N ASN A 165 -0.32 15.82 -14.64
CA ASN A 165 0.59 16.49 -15.58
C ASN A 165 -0.20 17.22 -16.68
N ALA A 166 -1.23 16.58 -17.24
CA ALA A 166 -2.09 17.20 -18.24
C ALA A 166 -2.79 18.44 -17.66
N MET A 167 -3.28 18.37 -16.42
CA MET A 167 -3.90 19.51 -15.76
C MET A 167 -2.90 20.63 -15.49
N ALA A 168 -1.64 20.30 -15.18
CA ALA A 168 -0.58 21.28 -14.95
C ALA A 168 -0.20 22.02 -16.24
N GLU A 169 -0.24 21.32 -17.38
CA GLU A 169 0.10 21.92 -18.69
C GLU A 169 -1.04 22.81 -19.20
N ASN A 170 -2.29 22.52 -18.85
CA ASN A 170 -3.47 23.24 -19.31
C ASN A 170 -3.89 24.38 -18.38
N GLY A 171 -3.23 24.48 -17.23
CA GLY A 171 -3.48 25.54 -16.26
C GLY A 171 -2.37 26.60 -16.27
#